data_be7b2183237faf445a9f6f13d0281801
#
_entry.id   be7b2183237faf445a9f6f13d0281801
#
_cell.length_a   1.000
_cell.length_b   1.000
_cell.length_c   1.000
_cell.angle_alpha   90.00
_cell.angle_beta   90.00
_cell.angle_gamma   90.00
#
_symmetry.space_group_name_H-M   'P 1'
#
loop_
_entity.id
_entity.type
_entity.pdbx_description
1 polymer ?
#
loop_
_entity_poly.entity_id
_entity_poly.type
_entity_poly.pdbx_seq_one_letter_code
_entity_poly.pdbx_strand_id
1 'polypeptide(L)'
;ARVVVAAEAPCKNGEMLERNIRMMRAVTGALTQVQPAHVIYISSDAVYADSTGPLSETSCAEPGSLHGVMHLARELMLKDAVKGPLAILRPTLIYGAADPHNGYGPNRFRRLSAEGQEIVLFGEGEERRDHVDVRDVAGLIRLIANHKSQGVLNAATGVVTSFREIAEMVVALAANKVAIKGSPRQGAMPHNGYRPFDPAATKTAFPAFSYTTLADGLARAQTESTERS
;
A
#
# COMPACT_ATOMS: atom_id res chain seq x y z
N ALA A 1 -0.45 6.17 -26.07
CA ALA A 1 -1.27 5.78 -24.90
C ALA A 1 -0.36 5.63 -23.66
N ARG A 2 -0.93 5.78 -22.47
CA ARG A 2 -0.34 5.42 -21.18
C ARG A 2 -1.16 4.28 -20.57
N VAL A 3 -0.51 3.33 -19.93
CA VAL A 3 -1.18 2.17 -19.33
C VAL A 3 -0.81 2.11 -17.85
N VAL A 4 -1.81 1.99 -16.99
CA VAL A 4 -1.64 1.69 -15.56
C VAL A 4 -2.08 0.26 -15.32
N VAL A 5 -1.20 -0.54 -14.72
CA VAL A 5 -1.44 -1.96 -14.42
C VAL A 5 -1.46 -2.14 -12.91
N ALA A 6 -2.47 -2.81 -12.39
CA ALA A 6 -2.59 -3.17 -10.99
C ALA A 6 -2.75 -4.69 -10.81
N ALA A 7 -2.59 -5.18 -9.59
CA ALA A 7 -2.94 -6.54 -9.23
C ALA A 7 -4.45 -6.64 -8.97
N GLU A 8 -4.94 -7.88 -8.89
CA GLU A 8 -6.27 -8.20 -8.36
C GLU A 8 -6.27 -8.04 -6.82
N ALA A 9 -7.01 -8.85 -6.09
CA ALA A 9 -7.01 -8.87 -4.63
C ALA A 9 -5.64 -9.34 -4.05
N PRO A 10 -5.38 -9.09 -2.76
CA PRO A 10 -4.18 -9.59 -2.09
C PRO A 10 -4.01 -11.11 -2.27
N CYS A 11 -2.84 -11.55 -2.72
CA CYS A 11 -2.55 -12.95 -3.00
C CYS A 11 -2.34 -13.72 -1.67
N LYS A 12 -3.27 -14.61 -1.33
CA LYS A 12 -3.29 -15.37 -0.07
C LYS A 12 -2.96 -16.86 -0.24
N ASN A 13 -3.07 -17.40 -1.45
CA ASN A 13 -2.86 -18.81 -1.74
C ASN A 13 -2.33 -19.04 -3.17
N GLY A 14 -1.98 -20.28 -3.49
CA GLY A 14 -1.40 -20.65 -4.80
C GLY A 14 -2.33 -20.38 -5.98
N GLU A 15 -3.63 -20.59 -5.83
CA GLU A 15 -4.63 -20.33 -6.88
C GLU A 15 -4.68 -18.82 -7.24
N MET A 16 -4.68 -17.96 -6.21
CA MET A 16 -4.64 -16.50 -6.42
C MET A 16 -3.32 -16.08 -7.06
N LEU A 17 -2.20 -16.70 -6.68
CA LEU A 17 -0.90 -16.46 -7.32
C LEU A 17 -0.97 -16.81 -8.81
N GLU A 18 -1.41 -18.02 -9.15
CA GLU A 18 -1.54 -18.47 -10.54
C GLU A 18 -2.41 -17.53 -11.37
N ARG A 19 -3.58 -17.12 -10.83
CA ARG A 19 -4.51 -16.20 -11.50
C ARG A 19 -3.87 -14.85 -11.79
N ASN A 20 -3.14 -14.27 -10.82
CA ASN A 20 -2.45 -13.01 -11.00
C ASN A 20 -1.30 -13.11 -12.01
N ILE A 21 -0.55 -14.21 -12.03
CA ILE A 21 0.50 -14.44 -13.02
C ILE A 21 -0.09 -14.62 -14.41
N ARG A 22 -1.18 -15.38 -14.55
CA ARG A 22 -1.91 -15.56 -15.82
C ARG A 22 -2.42 -14.24 -16.38
N MET A 23 -2.98 -13.36 -15.51
CA MET A 23 -3.41 -12.03 -15.88
C MET A 23 -2.21 -11.19 -16.37
N MET A 24 -1.08 -11.22 -15.67
CA MET A 24 0.12 -10.49 -16.09
C MET A 24 0.69 -11.03 -17.41
N ARG A 25 0.65 -12.34 -17.64
CA ARG A 25 1.06 -12.93 -18.92
C ARG A 25 0.21 -12.41 -20.09
N ALA A 26 -1.09 -12.22 -19.90
CA ALA A 26 -1.95 -11.62 -20.90
C ALA A 26 -1.59 -10.15 -21.17
N VAL A 27 -1.34 -9.38 -20.09
CA VAL A 27 -0.90 -7.98 -20.21
C VAL A 27 0.43 -7.87 -20.95
N THR A 28 1.44 -8.64 -20.56
CA THR A 28 2.76 -8.62 -21.21
C THR A 28 2.69 -9.10 -22.65
N GLY A 29 1.88 -10.11 -22.96
CA GLY A 29 1.60 -10.54 -24.34
C GLY A 29 0.99 -9.42 -25.20
N ALA A 30 0.07 -8.64 -24.66
CA ALA A 30 -0.48 -7.48 -25.37
C ALA A 30 0.59 -6.37 -25.54
N LEU A 31 1.43 -6.15 -24.55
CA LEU A 31 2.50 -5.14 -24.61
C LEU A 31 3.60 -5.49 -25.62
N THR A 32 3.80 -6.76 -25.98
CA THR A 32 4.71 -7.13 -27.09
C THR A 32 4.15 -6.76 -28.45
N GLN A 33 2.83 -6.68 -28.59
CA GLN A 33 2.16 -6.32 -29.84
C GLN A 33 1.92 -4.80 -29.96
N VAL A 34 1.59 -4.16 -28.86
CA VAL A 34 1.29 -2.73 -28.81
C VAL A 34 2.13 -2.07 -27.71
N GLN A 35 3.14 -1.30 -28.10
CA GLN A 35 4.00 -0.58 -27.16
C GLN A 35 3.36 0.77 -26.77
N PRO A 36 2.90 0.96 -25.53
CA PRO A 36 2.41 2.24 -25.05
C PRO A 36 3.57 3.22 -24.84
N ALA A 37 3.26 4.51 -24.85
CA ALA A 37 4.26 5.56 -24.62
C ALA A 37 4.78 5.58 -23.16
N HIS A 38 4.09 4.92 -22.25
CA HIS A 38 4.48 4.79 -20.83
C HIS A 38 3.66 3.68 -20.17
N VAL A 39 4.31 2.89 -19.33
CA VAL A 39 3.67 1.87 -18.47
C VAL A 39 3.94 2.24 -17.02
N ILE A 40 2.90 2.18 -16.19
CA ILE A 40 2.99 2.36 -14.73
C ILE A 40 2.43 1.10 -14.09
N TYR A 41 3.22 0.45 -13.25
CA TYR A 41 2.78 -0.71 -12.48
C TYR A 41 2.62 -0.34 -11.01
N ILE A 42 1.45 -0.64 -10.46
CA ILE A 42 1.19 -0.54 -9.01
C ILE A 42 1.58 -1.87 -8.38
N SER A 43 2.75 -1.87 -7.76
CA SER A 43 3.33 -2.98 -7.03
C SER A 43 2.96 -2.90 -5.54
N SER A 44 3.85 -3.31 -4.64
CA SER A 44 3.66 -3.28 -3.19
C SER A 44 5.02 -3.24 -2.47
N ASP A 45 5.04 -2.69 -1.28
CA ASP A 45 6.15 -2.78 -0.34
C ASP A 45 6.45 -4.23 0.11
N ALA A 46 5.49 -5.14 -0.06
CA ALA A 46 5.64 -6.56 0.28
C ALA A 46 6.72 -7.30 -0.54
N VAL A 47 7.26 -6.66 -1.58
CA VAL A 47 8.39 -7.21 -2.36
C VAL A 47 9.72 -7.19 -1.60
N TYR A 48 9.87 -6.33 -0.58
CA TYR A 48 11.11 -6.20 0.16
C TYR A 48 11.28 -7.28 1.23
N ALA A 49 12.54 -7.68 1.45
CA ALA A 49 12.95 -8.38 2.65
C ALA A 49 12.64 -7.56 3.91
N ASP A 50 12.60 -8.23 5.05
CA ASP A 50 12.54 -7.54 6.34
C ASP A 50 13.89 -6.84 6.62
N SER A 51 13.82 -5.69 7.26
CA SER A 51 15.00 -4.86 7.57
C SER A 51 14.86 -4.23 8.94
N THR A 52 15.97 -4.04 9.63
CA THR A 52 16.04 -3.29 10.88
C THR A 52 16.11 -1.77 10.67
N GLY A 53 16.49 -1.32 9.47
CA GLY A 53 16.54 0.08 9.07
C GLY A 53 15.49 0.46 8.05
N PRO A 54 15.39 1.76 7.69
CA PRO A 54 14.44 2.23 6.70
C PRO A 54 14.67 1.57 5.32
N LEU A 55 13.58 1.09 4.73
CA LEU A 55 13.55 0.53 3.38
C LEU A 55 13.55 1.65 2.34
N SER A 56 14.34 1.48 1.30
CA SER A 56 14.41 2.37 0.15
C SER A 56 14.19 1.59 -1.15
N GLU A 57 14.19 2.26 -2.28
CA GLU A 57 14.01 1.66 -3.60
C GLU A 57 15.16 0.69 -3.97
N THR A 58 16.31 0.83 -3.32
CA THR A 58 17.50 -0.02 -3.49
C THR A 58 17.59 -1.17 -2.50
N SER A 59 16.66 -1.26 -1.55
CA SER A 59 16.60 -2.36 -0.57
C SER A 59 16.34 -3.70 -1.26
N CYS A 60 16.82 -4.78 -0.64
CA CYS A 60 16.71 -6.14 -1.19
C CYS A 60 15.24 -6.53 -1.43
N ALA A 61 14.93 -6.96 -2.64
CA ALA A 61 13.63 -7.49 -3.02
C ALA A 61 13.64 -9.02 -2.83
N GLU A 62 13.34 -9.44 -1.61
CA GLU A 62 13.28 -10.85 -1.17
C GLU A 62 11.98 -11.07 -0.37
N PRO A 63 10.84 -11.24 -1.06
CA PRO A 63 9.54 -11.29 -0.41
C PRO A 63 9.33 -12.57 0.41
N GLY A 64 8.90 -12.42 1.67
CA GLY A 64 8.54 -13.51 2.57
C GLY A 64 7.08 -14.00 2.43
N SER A 65 6.30 -13.51 1.46
CA SER A 65 4.89 -13.85 1.30
C SER A 65 4.51 -14.08 -0.16
N LEU A 66 3.46 -14.87 -0.41
CA LEU A 66 2.92 -15.06 -1.77
C LEU A 66 2.47 -13.73 -2.40
N HIS A 67 2.00 -12.78 -1.60
CA HIS A 67 1.64 -11.46 -2.10
C HIS A 67 2.87 -10.71 -2.63
N GLY A 68 3.95 -10.69 -1.89
CA GLY A 68 5.19 -10.07 -2.34
C GLY A 68 5.84 -10.80 -3.52
N VAL A 69 5.85 -12.14 -3.51
CA VAL A 69 6.31 -12.97 -4.65
C VAL A 69 5.52 -12.64 -5.92
N MET A 70 4.19 -12.55 -5.81
CA MET A 70 3.30 -12.19 -6.91
C MET A 70 3.67 -10.83 -7.51
N HIS A 71 3.87 -9.81 -6.67
CA HIS A 71 4.23 -8.47 -7.14
C HIS A 71 5.62 -8.44 -7.77
N LEU A 72 6.62 -9.08 -7.15
CA LEU A 72 7.98 -9.14 -7.69
C LEU A 72 8.03 -9.87 -9.04
N ALA A 73 7.36 -11.02 -9.16
CA ALA A 73 7.27 -11.75 -10.43
C ALA A 73 6.65 -10.87 -11.54
N ARG A 74 5.60 -10.12 -11.24
CA ARG A 74 4.94 -9.22 -12.19
C ARG A 74 5.83 -8.03 -12.57
N GLU A 75 6.62 -7.48 -11.63
CA GLU A 75 7.64 -6.46 -11.94
C GLU A 75 8.66 -6.98 -12.96
N LEU A 76 9.18 -8.21 -12.76
CA LEU A 76 10.14 -8.83 -13.66
C LEU A 76 9.55 -9.10 -15.05
N MET A 77 8.31 -9.61 -15.10
CA MET A 77 7.58 -9.84 -16.35
C MET A 77 7.41 -8.54 -17.16
N LEU A 78 7.10 -7.41 -16.47
CA LEU A 78 6.98 -6.12 -17.13
C LEU A 78 8.34 -5.57 -17.59
N LYS A 79 9.38 -5.70 -16.78
CA LYS A 79 10.76 -5.32 -17.16
C LYS A 79 11.25 -6.02 -18.42
N ASP A 80 10.87 -7.28 -18.61
CA ASP A 80 11.18 -8.05 -19.81
C ASP A 80 10.36 -7.58 -21.03
N ALA A 81 9.05 -7.37 -20.87
CA ALA A 81 8.13 -7.10 -21.98
C ALA A 81 8.12 -5.63 -22.46
N VAL A 82 8.33 -4.66 -21.55
CA VAL A 82 8.23 -3.23 -21.84
C VAL A 82 9.54 -2.70 -22.40
N LYS A 83 9.52 -2.16 -23.62
CA LYS A 83 10.70 -1.58 -24.28
C LYS A 83 10.83 -0.06 -24.05
N GLY A 84 9.76 0.59 -23.65
CA GLY A 84 9.69 2.03 -23.36
C GLY A 84 9.79 2.34 -21.87
N PRO A 85 9.41 3.56 -21.47
CA PRO A 85 9.41 3.98 -20.08
C PRO A 85 8.50 3.12 -19.23
N LEU A 86 9.05 2.53 -18.16
CA LEU A 86 8.34 1.74 -17.14
C LEU A 86 8.58 2.37 -15.77
N ALA A 87 7.51 2.74 -15.08
CA ALA A 87 7.54 3.13 -13.68
C ALA A 87 6.88 2.04 -12.82
N ILE A 88 7.50 1.73 -11.69
CA ILE A 88 7.00 0.78 -10.70
C ILE A 88 6.80 1.55 -9.41
N LEU A 89 5.54 1.69 -8.97
CA LEU A 89 5.19 2.33 -7.71
C LEU A 89 4.93 1.24 -6.67
N ARG A 90 5.65 1.30 -5.55
CA ARG A 90 5.53 0.37 -4.42
C ARG A 90 4.90 1.08 -3.23
N PRO A 91 3.57 1.10 -3.11
CA PRO A 91 2.92 1.70 -1.95
C PRO A 91 3.09 0.83 -0.70
N THR A 92 3.15 1.52 0.46
CA THR A 92 3.01 0.93 1.79
C THR A 92 1.53 0.60 2.07
N LEU A 93 1.10 0.49 3.32
CA LEU A 93 -0.30 0.18 3.64
C LEU A 93 -1.22 1.33 3.22
N ILE A 94 -1.98 1.11 2.13
CA ILE A 94 -2.92 2.11 1.61
C ILE A 94 -4.18 2.16 2.47
N TYR A 95 -4.64 3.37 2.80
CA TYR A 95 -5.94 3.58 3.42
C TYR A 95 -6.76 4.65 2.68
N GLY A 96 -8.09 4.61 2.88
CA GLY A 96 -9.03 5.57 2.31
C GLY A 96 -10.49 5.21 2.56
N ALA A 97 -11.41 6.15 2.34
CA ALA A 97 -12.83 5.97 2.64
C ALA A 97 -13.48 4.80 1.90
N ALA A 98 -13.11 4.61 0.64
CA ALA A 98 -13.72 3.64 -0.28
C ALA A 98 -12.92 2.34 -0.43
N ASP A 99 -12.01 2.01 0.51
CA ASP A 99 -11.26 0.75 0.44
C ASP A 99 -12.20 -0.46 0.43
N PRO A 100 -12.10 -1.36 -0.59
CA PRO A 100 -12.99 -2.51 -0.69
C PRO A 100 -12.53 -3.71 0.16
N HIS A 101 -11.30 -3.70 0.69
CA HIS A 101 -10.67 -4.90 1.23
C HIS A 101 -10.89 -5.10 2.72
N ASN A 102 -11.30 -4.07 3.46
CA ASN A 102 -11.49 -4.11 4.92
C ASN A 102 -10.25 -4.69 5.67
N GLY A 103 -9.06 -4.35 5.20
CA GLY A 103 -7.81 -4.81 5.80
C GLY A 103 -7.63 -4.28 7.22
N TYR A 104 -6.95 -5.07 8.07
CA TYR A 104 -6.61 -4.69 9.44
C TYR A 104 -5.85 -3.36 9.46
N GLY A 105 -6.25 -2.47 10.35
CA GLY A 105 -5.71 -1.11 10.47
C GLY A 105 -6.76 -0.03 10.19
N PRO A 106 -6.38 1.12 9.59
CA PRO A 106 -7.22 2.31 9.46
C PRO A 106 -8.62 2.04 8.90
N ASN A 107 -8.71 1.29 7.82
CA ASN A 107 -9.98 1.04 7.12
C ASN A 107 -10.95 0.20 7.96
N ARG A 108 -10.46 -0.90 8.54
CA ARG A 108 -11.27 -1.77 9.39
C ARG A 108 -11.66 -1.08 10.69
N PHE A 109 -10.73 -0.37 11.33
CA PHE A 109 -11.01 0.30 12.60
C PHE A 109 -12.09 1.37 12.46
N ARG A 110 -12.07 2.14 11.36
CA ARG A 110 -13.12 3.11 11.06
C ARG A 110 -14.50 2.45 10.90
N ARG A 111 -14.59 1.32 10.18
CA ARG A 111 -15.85 0.59 10.00
C ARG A 111 -16.37 0.06 11.32
N LEU A 112 -15.53 -0.62 12.11
CA LEU A 112 -15.92 -1.11 13.43
C LEU A 112 -16.43 0.03 14.33
N SER A 113 -15.72 1.16 14.35
CA SER A 113 -16.13 2.31 15.13
C SER A 113 -17.47 2.91 14.64
N ALA A 114 -17.68 3.01 13.31
CA ALA A 114 -18.94 3.47 12.74
C ALA A 114 -20.13 2.57 13.10
N GLU A 115 -19.89 1.26 13.18
CA GLU A 115 -20.88 0.24 13.55
C GLU A 115 -21.06 0.10 15.07
N GLY A 116 -20.35 0.89 15.89
CA GLY A 116 -20.41 0.79 17.35
C GLY A 116 -19.75 -0.49 17.90
N GLN A 117 -18.91 -1.16 17.12
CA GLN A 117 -18.23 -2.40 17.49
C GLN A 117 -16.85 -2.11 18.09
N GLU A 118 -16.44 -2.95 19.05
CA GLU A 118 -15.10 -2.83 19.64
C GLU A 118 -13.99 -3.09 18.62
N ILE A 119 -12.86 -2.41 18.79
CA ILE A 119 -11.65 -2.62 18.00
C ILE A 119 -10.74 -3.59 18.77
N VAL A 120 -10.59 -4.80 18.23
CA VAL A 120 -9.69 -5.81 18.79
C VAL A 120 -8.35 -5.76 18.06
N LEU A 121 -7.27 -5.51 18.81
CA LEU A 121 -5.92 -5.42 18.31
C LEU A 121 -5.19 -6.76 18.44
N PHE A 122 -4.28 -7.05 17.52
CA PHE A 122 -3.32 -8.14 17.69
C PHE A 122 -2.23 -7.71 18.68
N GLY A 123 -2.01 -8.50 19.75
CA GLY A 123 -1.22 -8.05 20.89
C GLY A 123 -1.87 -6.84 21.54
N GLU A 124 -1.09 -5.85 21.90
CA GLU A 124 -1.54 -4.53 22.36
C GLU A 124 -1.59 -3.49 21.23
N GLY A 125 -1.42 -3.91 19.98
CA GLY A 125 -1.36 -3.03 18.81
C GLY A 125 -0.01 -2.33 18.65
N GLU A 126 1.03 -2.89 19.20
CA GLU A 126 2.39 -2.36 19.25
C GLU A 126 3.12 -2.36 17.90
N GLU A 127 2.68 -3.17 16.95
CA GLU A 127 3.24 -3.21 15.59
C GLU A 127 3.13 -1.85 14.90
N ARG A 128 4.25 -1.36 14.37
CA ARG A 128 4.38 -0.04 13.72
C ARG A 128 4.59 -0.17 12.22
N ARG A 129 3.74 0.50 11.45
CA ARG A 129 3.76 0.46 9.98
C ARG A 129 3.60 1.87 9.40
N ASP A 130 4.14 2.05 8.20
CA ASP A 130 3.87 3.23 7.38
C ASP A 130 2.52 3.06 6.67
N HIS A 131 1.69 4.11 6.69
CA HIS A 131 0.37 4.12 6.06
C HIS A 131 0.26 5.32 5.13
N VAL A 132 -0.13 5.07 3.89
CA VAL A 132 -0.26 6.09 2.85
C VAL A 132 -1.72 6.29 2.43
N ASP A 133 -2.14 7.54 2.29
CA ASP A 133 -3.47 7.87 1.79
C ASP A 133 -3.61 7.49 0.32
N VAL A 134 -4.74 6.90 -0.07
CA VAL A 134 -5.03 6.49 -1.45
C VAL A 134 -4.96 7.67 -2.43
N ARG A 135 -5.29 8.89 -1.98
CA ARG A 135 -5.20 10.10 -2.82
C ARG A 135 -3.76 10.50 -3.10
N ASP A 136 -2.86 10.29 -2.13
CA ASP A 136 -1.43 10.53 -2.33
C ASP A 136 -0.85 9.55 -3.34
N VAL A 137 -1.24 8.27 -3.25
CA VAL A 137 -0.89 7.27 -4.27
C VAL A 137 -1.40 7.69 -5.66
N ALA A 138 -2.66 8.11 -5.76
CA ALA A 138 -3.24 8.62 -7.02
C ALA A 138 -2.52 9.89 -7.52
N GLY A 139 -2.14 10.79 -6.61
CA GLY A 139 -1.35 11.97 -6.89
C GLY A 139 0.02 11.63 -7.49
N LEU A 140 0.72 10.66 -6.90
CA LEU A 140 2.00 10.17 -7.41
C LEU A 140 1.85 9.50 -8.78
N ILE A 141 0.81 8.67 -9.00
CA ILE A 141 0.54 8.08 -10.32
C ILE A 141 0.36 9.18 -11.37
N ARG A 142 -0.37 10.25 -11.05
CA ARG A 142 -0.56 11.40 -11.94
C ARG A 142 0.75 12.10 -12.25
N LEU A 143 1.61 12.35 -11.25
CA LEU A 143 2.92 12.97 -11.44
C LEU A 143 3.83 12.08 -12.31
N ILE A 144 3.93 10.78 -11.98
CA ILE A 144 4.67 9.78 -12.74
C ILE A 144 4.22 9.77 -14.22
N ALA A 145 2.89 9.77 -14.44
CA ALA A 145 2.32 9.78 -15.78
C ALA A 145 2.68 11.05 -16.55
N ASN A 146 2.57 12.24 -15.92
CA ASN A 146 2.84 13.52 -16.55
C ASN A 146 4.31 13.67 -16.93
N HIS A 147 5.22 13.24 -16.08
CA HIS A 147 6.67 13.33 -16.31
C HIS A 147 7.23 12.15 -17.11
N LYS A 148 6.42 11.12 -17.41
CA LYS A 148 6.88 9.85 -17.99
C LYS A 148 8.05 9.25 -17.21
N SER A 149 7.96 9.30 -15.88
CA SER A 149 9.02 8.83 -14.98
C SER A 149 9.31 7.35 -15.19
N GLN A 150 10.54 6.93 -14.90
CA GLN A 150 11.01 5.56 -15.05
C GLN A 150 11.64 5.08 -13.75
N GLY A 151 11.71 3.75 -13.59
CA GLY A 151 12.33 3.13 -12.43
C GLY A 151 11.34 2.78 -11.32
N VAL A 152 11.85 2.62 -10.12
CA VAL A 152 11.08 2.24 -8.93
C VAL A 152 10.91 3.44 -8.02
N LEU A 153 9.74 3.60 -7.44
CA LEU A 153 9.44 4.60 -6.42
C LEU A 153 8.59 3.98 -5.31
N ASN A 154 8.95 4.20 -4.05
CA ASN A 154 8.10 3.87 -2.92
C ASN A 154 7.07 4.98 -2.71
N ALA A 155 5.80 4.62 -2.55
CA ALA A 155 4.80 5.52 -2.03
C ALA A 155 4.71 5.29 -0.51
N ALA A 156 5.58 5.98 0.22
CA ALA A 156 5.78 5.84 1.65
C ALA A 156 5.98 7.21 2.29
N THR A 157 5.33 7.43 3.44
CA THR A 157 5.36 8.72 4.14
C THR A 157 6.66 8.94 4.91
N GLY A 158 7.36 7.86 5.29
CA GLY A 158 8.50 7.86 6.19
C GLY A 158 8.11 7.92 7.67
N VAL A 159 6.80 7.87 7.98
CA VAL A 159 6.28 7.91 9.34
C VAL A 159 5.63 6.59 9.70
N VAL A 160 6.11 5.93 10.74
CA VAL A 160 5.53 4.69 11.26
C VAL A 160 4.66 4.98 12.47
N THR A 161 3.44 4.44 12.46
CA THR A 161 2.45 4.58 13.53
C THR A 161 2.02 3.21 13.99
N SER A 162 1.84 3.00 15.29
CA SER A 162 1.35 1.73 15.84
C SER A 162 -0.13 1.54 15.55
N PHE A 163 -0.58 0.29 15.46
CA PHE A 163 -2.02 0.03 15.28
C PHE A 163 -2.85 0.51 16.47
N ARG A 164 -2.28 0.58 17.69
CA ARG A 164 -2.93 1.20 18.84
C ARG A 164 -3.14 2.69 18.64
N GLU A 165 -2.11 3.45 18.28
CA GLU A 165 -2.22 4.88 17.98
C GLU A 165 -3.25 5.16 16.88
N ILE A 166 -3.30 4.31 15.84
CA ILE A 166 -4.30 4.41 14.77
C ILE A 166 -5.71 4.18 15.30
N ALA A 167 -5.93 3.16 16.14
CA ALA A 167 -7.23 2.87 16.73
C ALA A 167 -7.70 4.03 17.62
N GLU A 168 -6.81 4.61 18.41
CA GLU A 168 -7.08 5.77 19.25
C GLU A 168 -7.47 7.01 18.41
N MET A 169 -6.73 7.29 17.33
CA MET A 169 -7.09 8.37 16.39
C MET A 169 -8.48 8.15 15.78
N VAL A 170 -8.78 6.92 15.34
CA VAL A 170 -10.08 6.56 14.74
C VAL A 170 -11.21 6.77 15.75
N VAL A 171 -11.06 6.27 16.98
CA VAL A 171 -12.08 6.43 18.03
C VAL A 171 -12.24 7.90 18.42
N ALA A 172 -11.16 8.68 18.40
CA ALA A 172 -11.25 10.12 18.69
C ALA A 172 -12.08 10.88 17.64
N LEU A 173 -12.00 10.48 16.38
CA LEU A 173 -12.74 11.09 15.25
C LEU A 173 -14.19 10.60 15.15
N ALA A 174 -14.52 9.43 15.67
CA ALA A 174 -15.84 8.83 15.52
C ALA A 174 -16.85 9.42 16.51
N ALA A 175 -18.14 9.48 16.08
CA ALA A 175 -19.25 9.82 16.98
C ALA A 175 -19.43 8.75 18.07
N ASN A 176 -19.32 7.48 17.70
CA ASN A 176 -19.39 6.34 18.63
C ASN A 176 -18.03 6.10 19.29
N LYS A 177 -18.00 6.17 20.61
CA LYS A 177 -16.79 5.83 21.39
C LYS A 177 -16.81 4.35 21.72
N VAL A 178 -16.04 3.58 20.94
CA VAL A 178 -15.92 2.13 21.12
C VAL A 178 -14.71 1.75 21.95
N ALA A 179 -14.74 0.58 22.58
CA ALA A 179 -13.59 0.06 23.31
C ALA A 179 -12.47 -0.40 22.37
N ILE A 180 -11.23 -0.17 22.77
CA ILE A 180 -10.03 -0.73 22.12
C ILE A 180 -9.45 -1.76 23.06
N LYS A 181 -9.38 -3.03 22.62
CA LYS A 181 -8.88 -4.15 23.42
C LYS A 181 -7.72 -4.85 22.71
N GLY A 182 -6.71 -5.22 23.47
CA GLY A 182 -5.68 -6.16 23.01
C GLY A 182 -6.19 -7.59 22.99
N SER A 183 -5.60 -8.43 22.16
CA SER A 183 -5.81 -9.88 22.15
C SER A 183 -4.48 -10.61 22.12
N PRO A 184 -4.38 -11.80 22.72
CA PRO A 184 -3.14 -12.58 22.66
C PRO A 184 -2.70 -12.77 21.19
N ARG A 185 -1.46 -12.41 20.89
CA ARG A 185 -0.90 -12.58 19.55
C ARG A 185 -0.63 -14.06 19.29
N GLN A 186 -1.05 -14.54 18.13
CA GLN A 186 -0.71 -15.87 17.66
C GLN A 186 0.42 -15.78 16.62
N GLY A 187 1.55 -16.42 16.91
CA GLY A 187 2.72 -16.41 16.03
C GLY A 187 3.60 -15.17 16.11
N ALA A 188 4.60 -15.12 15.24
CA ALA A 188 5.56 -14.02 15.18
C ALA A 188 4.89 -12.74 14.67
N MET A 189 5.40 -11.60 15.13
CA MET A 189 4.96 -10.29 14.65
C MET A 189 5.45 -10.06 13.21
N PRO A 190 4.58 -9.71 12.27
CA PRO A 190 5.01 -9.40 10.89
C PRO A 190 6.10 -8.34 10.89
N HIS A 191 7.12 -8.54 10.06
CA HIS A 191 8.26 -7.61 9.91
C HIS A 191 8.92 -7.25 11.26
N ASN A 192 8.98 -8.20 12.19
CA ASN A 192 9.50 -7.97 13.55
C ASN A 192 8.83 -6.78 14.29
N GLY A 193 7.61 -6.41 13.89
CA GLY A 193 6.82 -5.34 14.49
C GLY A 193 7.18 -3.93 14.05
N TYR A 194 8.13 -3.75 13.12
CA TYR A 194 8.60 -2.45 12.70
C TYR A 194 9.02 -2.45 11.23
N ARG A 195 8.37 -1.61 10.40
CA ARG A 195 8.67 -1.53 8.97
C ARG A 195 8.71 -0.08 8.50
N PRO A 196 9.85 0.60 8.68
CA PRO A 196 10.06 1.98 8.29
C PRO A 196 10.47 2.09 6.81
N PHE A 197 10.24 3.28 6.24
CA PHE A 197 10.63 3.62 4.87
C PHE A 197 11.36 4.97 4.83
N ASP A 198 12.27 5.11 3.86
CA ASP A 198 12.90 6.38 3.52
C ASP A 198 12.15 7.04 2.36
N PRO A 199 11.51 8.23 2.56
CA PRO A 199 10.79 8.94 1.51
C PRO A 199 11.69 9.82 0.63
N ALA A 200 12.99 9.77 0.75
CA ALA A 200 13.93 10.67 0.07
C ALA A 200 13.79 10.63 -1.46
N ALA A 201 13.54 9.45 -2.05
CA ALA A 201 13.36 9.32 -3.49
C ALA A 201 12.12 10.10 -4.01
N THR A 202 11.02 10.06 -3.27
CA THR A 202 9.82 10.85 -3.60
C THR A 202 10.09 12.35 -3.53
N LYS A 203 10.78 12.82 -2.48
CA LYS A 203 11.15 14.23 -2.33
C LYS A 203 12.07 14.71 -3.44
N THR A 204 12.99 13.85 -3.88
CA THR A 204 13.91 14.14 -4.98
C THR A 204 13.19 14.18 -6.32
N ALA A 205 12.33 13.20 -6.60
CA ALA A 205 11.61 13.11 -7.88
C ALA A 205 10.53 14.17 -8.03
N PHE A 206 9.87 14.53 -6.92
CA PHE A 206 8.71 15.46 -6.89
C PHE A 206 8.81 16.43 -5.71
N PRO A 207 9.71 17.43 -5.73
CA PRO A 207 9.95 18.31 -4.58
C PRO A 207 8.74 19.10 -4.08
N ALA A 208 7.75 19.35 -4.94
CA ALA A 208 6.51 20.04 -4.59
C ALA A 208 5.42 19.10 -4.04
N PHE A 209 5.66 17.79 -4.01
CA PHE A 209 4.71 16.83 -3.49
C PHE A 209 4.90 16.65 -1.97
N SER A 210 3.79 16.65 -1.25
CA SER A 210 3.76 16.36 0.19
C SER A 210 2.73 15.29 0.48
N TYR A 211 3.09 14.33 1.32
CA TYR A 211 2.16 13.33 1.81
C TYR A 211 1.17 13.93 2.81
N THR A 212 -0.06 13.49 2.76
CA THR A 212 -1.08 13.76 3.78
C THR A 212 -0.66 13.12 5.10
N THR A 213 -0.78 13.85 6.20
CA THR A 213 -0.55 13.25 7.52
C THR A 213 -1.60 12.18 7.80
N LEU A 214 -1.26 11.16 8.61
CA LEU A 214 -2.22 10.11 8.94
C LEU A 214 -3.46 10.68 9.64
N ALA A 215 -3.30 11.66 10.52
CA ALA A 215 -4.40 12.32 11.22
C ALA A 215 -5.37 13.03 10.25
N ASP A 216 -4.84 13.83 9.32
CA ASP A 216 -5.66 14.54 8.33
C ASP A 216 -6.35 13.58 7.36
N GLY A 217 -5.65 12.54 6.92
CA GLY A 217 -6.20 11.51 6.05
C GLY A 217 -7.31 10.71 6.70
N LEU A 218 -7.18 10.34 7.99
CA LEU A 218 -8.22 9.67 8.75
C LEU A 218 -9.45 10.56 8.96
N ALA A 219 -9.26 11.83 9.31
CA ALA A 219 -10.35 12.80 9.46
C ALA A 219 -11.14 12.94 8.15
N ARG A 220 -10.44 13.12 7.03
CA ARG A 220 -11.06 13.17 5.70
C ARG A 220 -11.81 11.88 5.36
N ALA A 221 -11.17 10.72 5.55
CA ALA A 221 -11.79 9.44 5.26
C ALA A 221 -13.03 9.18 6.11
N GLN A 222 -13.10 9.69 7.33
CA GLN A 222 -14.27 9.63 8.19
C GLN A 222 -15.42 10.47 7.60
N THR A 223 -15.17 11.72 7.22
CA THR A 223 -16.16 12.61 6.61
C THR A 223 -16.75 12.03 5.34
N GLU A 224 -15.89 11.57 4.41
CA GLU A 224 -16.31 10.96 3.15
C GLU A 224 -17.13 9.68 3.32
N SER A 225 -16.91 8.93 4.38
CA SER A 225 -17.70 7.72 4.67
C SER A 225 -19.11 8.08 5.17
N THR A 226 -19.23 9.15 5.95
CA THR A 226 -20.51 9.64 6.46
C THR A 226 -21.39 10.21 5.34
N GLU A 227 -20.79 10.88 4.36
CA GLU A 227 -21.51 11.44 3.21
C GLU A 227 -22.03 10.39 2.22
N ARG A 228 -21.50 9.15 2.27
CA ARG A 228 -21.89 8.04 1.38
C ARG A 228 -22.91 7.08 2.02
N SER A 229 -23.16 7.21 3.31
CA SER A 229 -24.11 6.39 4.10
C SER A 229 -25.48 7.05 4.10
#